data_9e2779b42d2a6599ca19676237610935
#
_entry.id   9e2779b42d2a6599ca19676237610935
#
_cell.length_a   1.000
_cell.length_b   1.000
_cell.length_c   1.000
_cell.angle_alpha   90.00
_cell.angle_beta   90.00
_cell.angle_gamma   90.00
#
_symmetry.space_group_name_H-M   'P 1'
#
loop_
_entity.id
_entity.type
_entity.pdbx_description
1 polymer ?
#
loop_
_entity_poly.entity_id
_entity_poly.type
_entity_poly.pdbx_seq_one_letter_code
_entity_poly.pdbx_strand_id
1 'polypeptide(L)'
;GKFIEEGFFEKHINRLRNHTAETDPDLDLVVVQLSTNDSKGQCETGVVSDSFDPATFDEVTTTGALEAIIAYAKETWGARVLVITGTYFEDEMTYSGGQNAEIYKTMIERCHELDEKWGDDFTVLDLWHNDAMYENVKTGDALWRSYMSDAIHPTKKGYLEWWGPYIEAQLYEMLAD
;
A
#
# COMPACT_ATOMS: atom_id res chain seq x y z
N GLY A 1 20.77 -10.92 -19.28
CA GLY A 1 20.43 -10.56 -17.91
C GLY A 1 19.05 -9.95 -17.90
N LYS A 2 18.13 -10.48 -17.10
CA LYS A 2 16.87 -9.79 -16.82
C LYS A 2 17.24 -8.48 -16.12
N PHE A 3 16.87 -7.34 -16.68
CA PHE A 3 16.79 -6.11 -15.93
C PHE A 3 15.62 -6.30 -14.94
N ILE A 4 15.94 -6.47 -13.68
CA ILE A 4 14.96 -6.35 -12.62
C ILE A 4 14.74 -4.85 -12.47
N GLU A 5 13.57 -4.35 -12.83
CA GLU A 5 13.22 -2.97 -12.52
C GLU A 5 13.09 -2.84 -11.00
N GLU A 6 13.64 -1.76 -10.47
CA GLU A 6 13.45 -1.38 -9.07
C GLU A 6 11.95 -1.27 -8.77
N GLY A 7 11.46 -1.98 -7.76
CA GLY A 7 10.07 -1.95 -7.32
C GLY A 7 9.64 -0.56 -6.86
N PHE A 8 8.34 -0.30 -6.82
CA PHE A 8 7.82 1.01 -6.41
C PHE A 8 8.11 1.28 -4.93
N PHE A 9 8.01 0.30 -4.05
CA PHE A 9 8.34 0.47 -2.63
C PHE A 9 9.84 0.67 -2.40
N GLU A 10 10.70 -0.02 -3.14
CA GLU A 10 12.14 0.23 -3.13
C GLU A 10 12.45 1.70 -3.52
N LYS A 11 11.77 2.22 -4.54
CA LYS A 11 11.86 3.64 -4.89
C LYS A 11 11.34 4.56 -3.79
N HIS A 12 10.28 4.17 -3.10
CA HIS A 12 9.70 4.97 -2.01
C HIS A 12 10.63 5.02 -0.81
N ILE A 13 11.22 3.90 -0.37
CA ILE A 13 12.19 3.94 0.74
C ILE A 13 13.43 4.75 0.38
N ASN A 14 13.94 4.62 -0.84
CA ASN A 14 15.08 5.39 -1.30
C ASN A 14 14.82 6.90 -1.35
N ARG A 15 13.58 7.31 -1.65
CA ARG A 15 13.16 8.71 -1.57
C ARG A 15 12.95 9.17 -0.14
N LEU A 16 12.31 8.37 0.69
CA LEU A 16 12.06 8.67 2.09
C LEU A 16 13.36 8.94 2.85
N ARG A 17 14.43 8.22 2.56
CA ARG A 17 15.76 8.41 3.14
C ARG A 17 16.42 9.78 2.83
N ASN A 18 15.87 10.55 1.89
CA ASN A 18 16.30 11.93 1.68
C ASN A 18 15.67 12.93 2.67
N HIS A 19 14.71 12.48 3.46
CA HIS A 19 14.04 13.23 4.51
C HIS A 19 14.57 12.78 5.87
N THR A 20 14.79 13.71 6.78
CA THR A 20 15.34 13.44 8.12
C THR A 20 14.58 14.25 9.16
N ALA A 21 14.74 13.96 10.43
CA ALA A 21 14.18 14.76 11.51
C ALA A 21 14.67 16.23 11.50
N GLU A 22 15.81 16.51 10.85
CA GLU A 22 16.33 17.89 10.72
C GLU A 22 15.66 18.63 9.55
N THR A 23 15.40 17.94 8.42
CA THR A 23 14.78 18.54 7.22
C THR A 23 13.27 18.62 7.33
N ASP A 24 12.67 17.63 7.96
CA ASP A 24 11.22 17.48 8.10
C ASP A 24 10.89 17.12 9.57
N PRO A 25 10.98 18.08 10.49
CA PRO A 25 10.61 17.86 11.88
C PRO A 25 9.09 17.64 12.01
N ASP A 26 8.69 16.99 13.08
CA ASP A 26 7.28 16.83 13.47
C ASP A 26 6.42 16.01 12.48
N LEU A 27 6.99 14.95 11.90
CA LEU A 27 6.24 14.01 11.08
C LEU A 27 5.58 12.94 11.97
N ASP A 28 4.26 12.92 12.02
CA ASP A 28 3.49 11.97 12.85
C ASP A 28 3.07 10.70 12.08
N LEU A 29 2.91 10.82 10.76
CA LEU A 29 2.35 9.75 9.94
C LEU A 29 2.94 9.74 8.53
N VAL A 30 3.27 8.56 8.03
CA VAL A 30 3.59 8.29 6.62
C VAL A 30 2.44 7.51 5.99
N VAL A 31 1.86 8.04 4.92
CA VAL A 31 0.78 7.35 4.19
C VAL A 31 1.32 6.85 2.86
N VAL A 32 1.13 5.56 2.60
CA VAL A 32 1.61 4.89 1.39
C VAL A 32 0.45 4.14 0.74
N GLN A 33 0.25 4.34 -0.55
CA GLN A 33 -0.67 3.50 -1.31
C GLN A 33 0.04 2.23 -1.78
N LEU A 34 -0.55 1.06 -1.54
CA LEU A 34 -0.02 -0.21 -2.03
C LEU A 34 0.00 -0.21 -3.56
N SER A 35 1.20 -0.39 -4.13
CA SER A 35 1.42 -0.25 -5.57
C SER A 35 0.83 -1.42 -6.36
N THR A 36 -0.18 -1.15 -7.20
CA THR A 36 -0.67 -2.13 -8.17
C THR A 36 0.36 -2.43 -9.28
N ASN A 37 1.34 -1.55 -9.48
CA ASN A 37 2.40 -1.79 -10.48
C ASN A 37 3.38 -2.87 -10.05
N ASP A 38 3.62 -3.05 -8.74
CA ASP A 38 4.49 -4.13 -8.24
C ASP A 38 3.84 -5.51 -8.45
N SER A 39 2.51 -5.58 -8.61
CA SER A 39 1.81 -6.82 -8.95
C SER A 39 2.03 -7.33 -10.38
N LYS A 40 2.75 -6.58 -11.23
CA LYS A 40 3.08 -7.04 -12.59
C LYS A 40 4.11 -8.17 -12.65
N GLY A 41 4.60 -8.64 -11.52
CA GLY A 41 5.59 -9.72 -11.45
C GLY A 41 7.00 -9.31 -11.88
N GLN A 42 7.29 -8.03 -11.88
CA GLN A 42 8.64 -7.49 -12.14
C GLN A 42 9.47 -7.42 -10.86
N CYS A 43 8.81 -7.30 -9.72
CA CYS A 43 9.35 -7.31 -8.38
C CYS A 43 8.79 -8.53 -7.63
N GLU A 44 9.60 -9.18 -6.83
CA GLU A 44 9.12 -10.26 -5.96
C GLU A 44 8.35 -9.66 -4.78
N THR A 45 7.28 -10.32 -4.35
CA THR A 45 6.53 -9.88 -3.17
C THR A 45 7.37 -9.99 -1.91
N GLY A 46 8.16 -11.05 -1.79
CA GLY A 46 8.96 -11.32 -0.60
C GLY A 46 8.15 -11.88 0.57
N VAL A 47 8.80 -11.94 1.72
CA VAL A 47 8.22 -12.41 2.99
C VAL A 47 8.55 -11.41 4.09
N VAL A 48 7.72 -11.40 5.14
CA VAL A 48 7.99 -10.60 6.34
C VAL A 48 9.21 -11.16 7.06
N SER A 49 10.15 -10.31 7.44
CA SER A 49 11.33 -10.70 8.21
C SER A 49 10.96 -11.15 9.63
N ASP A 50 11.66 -12.13 10.18
CA ASP A 50 11.52 -12.50 11.60
C ASP A 50 12.16 -11.48 12.54
N SER A 51 12.91 -10.52 12.01
CA SER A 51 13.69 -9.53 12.77
C SER A 51 13.11 -8.13 12.58
N PHE A 52 13.35 -7.24 13.55
CA PHE A 52 13.11 -5.81 13.45
C PHE A 52 14.37 -5.02 13.02
N ASP A 53 15.51 -5.69 12.84
CA ASP A 53 16.75 -5.07 12.38
C ASP A 53 16.64 -4.75 10.86
N PRO A 54 16.69 -3.47 10.46
CA PRO A 54 16.61 -3.06 9.06
C PRO A 54 17.65 -3.74 8.15
N ALA A 55 18.79 -4.16 8.71
CA ALA A 55 19.82 -4.86 7.95
C ALA A 55 19.40 -6.26 7.46
N THR A 56 18.28 -6.78 7.98
CA THR A 56 17.72 -8.09 7.59
C THR A 56 16.62 -8.00 6.53
N PHE A 57 16.20 -6.80 6.20
CA PHE A 57 15.10 -6.60 5.24
C PHE A 57 15.58 -6.73 3.79
N ASP A 58 14.88 -7.51 3.00
CA ASP A 58 15.17 -7.66 1.58
C ASP A 58 14.46 -6.55 0.77
N GLU A 59 15.07 -5.37 0.74
CA GLU A 59 14.48 -4.15 0.15
C GLU A 59 14.23 -4.24 -1.37
N VAL A 60 14.77 -5.24 -2.07
CA VAL A 60 14.43 -5.49 -3.49
C VAL A 60 13.06 -6.15 -3.66
N THR A 61 12.49 -6.69 -2.58
CA THR A 61 11.11 -7.20 -2.56
C THR A 61 10.15 -6.11 -2.10
N THR A 62 8.87 -6.24 -2.49
CA THR A 62 7.82 -5.31 -2.05
C THR A 62 7.68 -5.31 -0.53
N THR A 63 7.68 -6.48 0.10
CA THR A 63 7.50 -6.63 1.55
C THR A 63 8.69 -6.08 2.32
N GLY A 64 9.92 -6.43 1.95
CA GLY A 64 11.11 -5.94 2.66
C GLY A 64 11.32 -4.44 2.51
N ALA A 65 11.00 -3.88 1.34
CA ALA A 65 11.03 -2.42 1.15
C ALA A 65 9.97 -1.70 2.00
N LEU A 66 8.77 -2.30 2.16
CA LEU A 66 7.74 -1.76 3.04
C LEU A 66 8.15 -1.84 4.51
N GLU A 67 8.78 -2.94 4.96
CA GLU A 67 9.37 -3.04 6.30
C GLU A 67 10.43 -1.95 6.55
N ALA A 68 11.26 -1.68 5.55
CA ALA A 68 12.26 -0.62 5.64
C ALA A 68 11.60 0.78 5.77
N ILE A 69 10.47 1.01 5.10
CA ILE A 69 9.69 2.26 5.27
C ILE A 69 9.17 2.38 6.70
N ILE A 70 8.60 1.31 7.26
CA ILE A 70 8.07 1.29 8.63
C ILE A 70 9.19 1.56 9.64
N ALA A 71 10.30 0.82 9.55
CA ALA A 71 11.43 0.99 10.43
C ALA A 71 12.02 2.41 10.35
N TYR A 72 12.21 2.92 9.14
CA TYR A 72 12.76 4.26 8.94
C TYR A 72 11.85 5.36 9.49
N ALA A 73 10.54 5.28 9.27
CA ALA A 73 9.57 6.24 9.79
C ALA A 73 9.58 6.24 11.33
N LYS A 74 9.54 5.05 11.92
CA LYS A 74 9.60 4.87 13.37
C LYS A 74 10.92 5.38 13.98
N GLU A 75 12.06 5.00 13.43
CA GLU A 75 13.39 5.35 13.97
C GLU A 75 13.69 6.85 13.80
N THR A 76 13.25 7.46 12.69
CA THR A 76 13.57 8.85 12.37
C THR A 76 12.66 9.83 13.11
N TRP A 77 11.36 9.53 13.21
CA TRP A 77 10.36 10.47 13.73
C TRP A 77 9.48 9.91 14.86
N GLY A 78 9.51 8.62 15.12
CA GLY A 78 8.48 7.95 15.92
C GLY A 78 7.13 7.91 15.19
N ALA A 79 7.14 8.12 13.87
CA ALA A 79 5.94 8.21 13.06
C ALA A 79 5.38 6.82 12.75
N ARG A 80 4.05 6.74 12.68
CA ARG A 80 3.33 5.54 12.23
C ARG A 80 3.25 5.49 10.71
N VAL A 81 2.99 4.30 10.15
CA VAL A 81 2.80 4.11 8.71
C VAL A 81 1.40 3.57 8.45
N LEU A 82 0.65 4.22 7.55
CA LEU A 82 -0.62 3.74 7.03
C LEU A 82 -0.42 3.28 5.58
N VAL A 83 -0.69 2.01 5.29
CA VAL A 83 -0.80 1.51 3.92
C VAL A 83 -2.26 1.44 3.52
N ILE A 84 -2.59 1.96 2.35
CA ILE A 84 -3.93 1.91 1.75
C ILE A 84 -3.87 0.99 0.54
N THR A 85 -4.67 -0.06 0.52
CA THR A 85 -4.78 -0.93 -0.66
C THR A 85 -5.59 -0.27 -1.76
N GLY A 86 -5.51 -0.80 -2.99
CA GLY A 86 -6.48 -0.53 -4.04
C GLY A 86 -7.80 -1.25 -3.78
N THR A 87 -8.83 -0.89 -4.54
CA THR A 87 -10.08 -1.65 -4.60
C THR A 87 -9.87 -2.96 -5.33
N TYR A 88 -10.79 -3.90 -5.15
CA TYR A 88 -10.80 -5.17 -5.84
C TYR A 88 -10.73 -5.01 -7.37
N PHE A 89 -9.90 -5.81 -8.02
CA PHE A 89 -9.87 -5.99 -9.47
C PHE A 89 -9.61 -7.46 -9.83
N GLU A 90 -10.00 -7.87 -11.03
CA GLU A 90 -9.70 -9.17 -11.61
C GLU A 90 -8.73 -9.00 -12.79
N ASP A 91 -7.94 -10.03 -13.10
CA ASP A 91 -6.96 -9.97 -14.20
C ASP A 91 -7.60 -9.62 -15.55
N GLU A 92 -8.81 -10.11 -15.80
CA GLU A 92 -9.58 -9.84 -17.01
C GLU A 92 -10.03 -8.38 -17.12
N MET A 93 -10.07 -7.66 -15.99
CA MET A 93 -10.45 -6.24 -15.91
C MET A 93 -9.25 -5.30 -16.03
N THR A 94 -8.04 -5.83 -15.97
CA THR A 94 -6.81 -5.03 -16.03
C THR A 94 -6.49 -4.61 -17.47
N TYR A 95 -7.21 -3.64 -17.96
CA TYR A 95 -7.00 -3.11 -19.32
C TYR A 95 -5.64 -2.47 -19.53
N SER A 96 -4.92 -2.16 -18.48
CA SER A 96 -3.89 -1.13 -18.56
C SER A 96 -2.47 -1.58 -18.36
N GLY A 97 -2.17 -2.84 -18.31
CA GLY A 97 -0.76 -3.08 -18.29
C GLY A 97 -0.22 -4.22 -17.47
N GLY A 98 -1.01 -5.27 -17.30
CA GLY A 98 -0.49 -6.53 -16.80
C GLY A 98 -0.37 -6.60 -15.28
N GLN A 99 -1.14 -5.82 -14.54
CA GLN A 99 -1.34 -6.07 -13.11
C GLN A 99 -1.92 -7.46 -12.93
N ASN A 100 -1.50 -8.14 -11.87
CA ASN A 100 -1.90 -9.50 -11.53
C ASN A 100 -2.64 -9.49 -10.19
N ALA A 101 -3.89 -9.92 -10.19
CA ALA A 101 -4.74 -9.92 -9.01
C ALA A 101 -4.23 -10.87 -7.90
N GLU A 102 -3.72 -12.04 -8.26
CA GLU A 102 -3.19 -13.01 -7.28
C GLU A 102 -1.90 -12.50 -6.62
N ILE A 103 -1.01 -11.87 -7.39
CA ILE A 103 0.19 -11.24 -6.82
C ILE A 103 -0.23 -10.10 -5.90
N TYR A 104 -1.18 -9.26 -6.32
CA TYR A 104 -1.65 -8.13 -5.51
C TYR A 104 -2.31 -8.60 -4.21
N LYS A 105 -3.11 -9.65 -4.26
CA LYS A 105 -3.68 -10.29 -3.09
C LYS A 105 -2.60 -10.79 -2.12
N THR A 106 -1.55 -11.44 -2.64
CA THR A 106 -0.41 -11.86 -1.81
C THR A 106 0.26 -10.65 -1.16
N MET A 107 0.41 -9.53 -1.87
CA MET A 107 0.94 -8.29 -1.28
C MET A 107 0.06 -7.77 -0.13
N ILE A 108 -1.26 -7.85 -0.26
CA ILE A 108 -2.20 -7.48 0.81
C ILE A 108 -2.06 -8.42 2.02
N GLU A 109 -1.95 -9.73 1.79
CA GLU A 109 -1.69 -10.71 2.85
C GLU A 109 -0.40 -10.37 3.62
N ARG A 110 0.68 -9.95 2.92
CA ARG A 110 1.91 -9.47 3.57
C ARG A 110 1.68 -8.19 4.37
N CYS A 111 0.84 -7.27 3.89
CA CYS A 111 0.50 -6.09 4.68
C CYS A 111 -0.21 -6.46 6.01
N HIS A 112 -1.10 -7.44 6.01
CA HIS A 112 -1.73 -7.92 7.25
C HIS A 112 -0.72 -8.60 8.19
N GLU A 113 0.22 -9.40 7.67
CA GLU A 113 1.32 -9.96 8.46
C GLU A 113 2.22 -8.86 9.06
N LEU A 114 2.45 -7.77 8.33
CA LEU A 114 3.19 -6.61 8.82
C LEU A 114 2.42 -5.88 9.92
N ASP A 115 1.10 -5.73 9.78
CA ASP A 115 0.24 -5.14 10.80
C ASP A 115 0.30 -5.94 12.11
N GLU A 116 0.21 -7.27 12.03
CA GLU A 116 0.40 -8.16 13.17
C GLU A 116 1.80 -8.03 13.82
N LYS A 117 2.85 -7.88 13.00
CA LYS A 117 4.24 -7.78 13.48
C LYS A 117 4.55 -6.44 14.11
N TRP A 118 4.15 -5.34 13.46
CA TRP A 118 4.54 -3.99 13.84
C TRP A 118 3.56 -3.31 14.81
N GLY A 119 2.34 -3.85 14.96
CA GLY A 119 1.32 -3.34 15.88
C GLY A 119 1.03 -1.86 15.65
N ASP A 120 1.10 -1.06 16.70
CA ASP A 120 0.75 0.37 16.65
C ASP A 120 1.60 1.21 15.68
N ASP A 121 2.74 0.71 15.23
CA ASP A 121 3.62 1.43 14.30
C ASP A 121 3.15 1.35 12.84
N PHE A 122 2.29 0.39 12.52
CA PHE A 122 1.82 0.13 11.15
C PHE A 122 0.36 -0.25 11.13
N THR A 123 -0.37 0.25 10.15
CA THR A 123 -1.78 -0.10 9.92
C THR A 123 -2.05 -0.28 8.44
N VAL A 124 -2.86 -1.26 8.10
CA VAL A 124 -3.36 -1.45 6.73
C VAL A 124 -4.84 -1.08 6.63
N LEU A 125 -5.16 -0.13 5.75
CA LEU A 125 -6.54 0.12 5.31
C LEU A 125 -6.82 -0.75 4.08
N ASP A 126 -7.48 -1.87 4.32
CA ASP A 126 -7.80 -2.85 3.27
C ASP A 126 -9.10 -2.48 2.54
N LEU A 127 -8.96 -1.78 1.42
CA LEU A 127 -10.09 -1.47 0.54
C LEU A 127 -10.40 -2.61 -0.43
N TRP A 128 -9.49 -3.54 -0.63
CA TRP A 128 -9.67 -4.69 -1.53
C TRP A 128 -10.75 -5.65 -1.04
N HIS A 129 -10.75 -5.96 0.25
CA HIS A 129 -11.73 -6.85 0.89
C HIS A 129 -12.95 -6.09 1.43
N ASN A 130 -13.09 -4.81 1.09
CA ASN A 130 -14.28 -4.05 1.46
C ASN A 130 -15.49 -4.54 0.66
N ASP A 131 -16.47 -5.14 1.33
CA ASP A 131 -17.63 -5.78 0.71
C ASP A 131 -18.41 -4.85 -0.23
N ALA A 132 -18.64 -3.61 0.17
CA ALA A 132 -19.36 -2.64 -0.64
C ALA A 132 -18.61 -2.31 -1.95
N MET A 133 -17.28 -2.21 -1.88
CA MET A 133 -16.45 -1.97 -3.06
C MET A 133 -16.36 -3.21 -3.94
N TYR A 134 -16.22 -4.38 -3.35
CA TYR A 134 -16.16 -5.67 -4.05
C TYR A 134 -17.42 -5.94 -4.86
N GLU A 135 -18.60 -5.82 -4.26
CA GLU A 135 -19.88 -6.06 -4.96
C GLU A 135 -20.11 -5.07 -6.11
N ASN A 136 -19.74 -3.82 -5.94
CA ASN A 136 -19.83 -2.81 -6.99
C ASN A 136 -18.92 -3.12 -8.19
N VAL A 137 -17.71 -3.60 -7.95
CA VAL A 137 -16.78 -4.01 -9.01
C VAL A 137 -17.31 -5.25 -9.74
N LYS A 138 -17.69 -6.27 -8.99
CA LYS A 138 -18.12 -7.58 -9.52
C LYS A 138 -19.37 -7.50 -10.37
N THR A 139 -20.31 -6.64 -10.04
CA THR A 139 -21.54 -6.47 -10.80
C THR A 139 -21.38 -5.58 -12.03
N GLY A 140 -20.25 -4.89 -12.17
CA GLY A 140 -20.04 -3.92 -13.25
C GLY A 140 -21.03 -2.78 -13.22
N ASP A 141 -21.55 -2.45 -12.04
CA ASP A 141 -22.62 -1.49 -11.82
C ASP A 141 -22.26 -0.09 -12.39
N ALA A 142 -23.28 0.64 -12.76
CA ALA A 142 -23.18 2.04 -13.19
C ALA A 142 -22.56 2.92 -12.11
N LEU A 143 -22.76 2.60 -10.82
CA LEU A 143 -22.15 3.28 -9.69
C LEU A 143 -20.62 3.10 -9.71
N TRP A 144 -20.14 1.86 -9.86
CA TRP A 144 -18.69 1.59 -9.99
C TRP A 144 -18.08 2.38 -11.16
N ARG A 145 -18.73 2.38 -12.32
CA ARG A 145 -18.27 3.15 -13.49
C ARG A 145 -18.22 4.67 -13.26
N SER A 146 -18.98 5.19 -12.34
CA SER A 146 -18.91 6.60 -11.97
C SER A 146 -17.74 6.91 -11.05
N TYR A 147 -17.29 5.90 -10.27
CA TYR A 147 -16.22 6.03 -9.28
C TYR A 147 -14.86 5.58 -9.77
N MET A 148 -14.81 4.73 -10.80
CA MET A 148 -13.55 4.21 -11.36
C MET A 148 -13.40 4.66 -12.82
N SER A 149 -12.22 5.16 -13.17
CA SER A 149 -11.87 5.51 -14.55
C SER A 149 -11.50 4.28 -15.38
N ASP A 150 -10.96 3.28 -14.72
CA ASP A 150 -10.63 1.95 -15.21
C ASP A 150 -10.71 0.96 -14.04
N ALA A 151 -10.17 -0.24 -14.19
CA ALA A 151 -10.23 -1.24 -13.13
C ALA A 151 -9.42 -0.89 -11.86
N ILE A 152 -8.53 0.11 -11.92
CA ILE A 152 -7.53 0.38 -10.89
C ILE A 152 -7.59 1.81 -10.36
N HIS A 153 -7.89 2.77 -11.23
CA HIS A 153 -7.77 4.19 -10.91
C HIS A 153 -9.15 4.80 -10.59
N PRO A 154 -9.37 5.26 -9.35
CA PRO A 154 -10.56 6.03 -9.03
C PRO A 154 -10.67 7.33 -9.83
N THR A 155 -11.88 7.71 -10.17
CA THR A 155 -12.19 9.06 -10.64
C THR A 155 -12.05 10.06 -9.48
N LYS A 156 -12.09 11.36 -9.78
CA LYS A 156 -12.20 12.38 -8.73
C LYS A 156 -13.37 12.10 -7.78
N LYS A 157 -14.51 11.67 -8.33
CA LYS A 157 -15.69 11.29 -7.55
C LYS A 157 -15.40 10.06 -6.68
N GLY A 158 -14.70 9.05 -7.23
CA GLY A 158 -14.28 7.86 -6.49
C GLY A 158 -13.39 8.19 -5.30
N TYR A 159 -12.42 9.08 -5.47
CA TYR A 159 -11.60 9.53 -4.35
C TYR A 159 -12.39 10.30 -3.29
N LEU A 160 -13.29 11.20 -3.67
CA LEU A 160 -13.97 12.07 -2.72
C LEU A 160 -15.16 11.40 -2.01
N GLU A 161 -15.90 10.56 -2.71
CA GLU A 161 -17.18 10.03 -2.22
C GLU A 161 -17.10 8.55 -1.83
N TRP A 162 -16.05 7.85 -2.22
CA TRP A 162 -15.90 6.41 -1.98
C TRP A 162 -14.65 6.10 -1.14
N TRP A 163 -13.44 6.36 -1.63
CA TRP A 163 -12.21 6.09 -0.87
C TRP A 163 -12.03 7.05 0.30
N GLY A 164 -12.29 8.35 0.07
CA GLY A 164 -12.08 9.40 1.04
C GLY A 164 -12.70 9.15 2.40
N PRO A 165 -13.98 8.77 2.51
CA PRO A 165 -14.60 8.47 3.80
C PRO A 165 -13.93 7.36 4.60
N TYR A 166 -13.40 6.31 3.94
CA TYR A 166 -12.67 5.24 4.62
C TYR A 166 -11.29 5.70 5.08
N ILE A 167 -10.59 6.46 4.23
CA ILE A 167 -9.28 7.02 4.55
C ILE A 167 -9.41 8.01 5.71
N GLU A 168 -10.41 8.90 5.66
CA GLU A 168 -10.67 9.88 6.70
C GLU A 168 -10.98 9.22 8.03
N ALA A 169 -11.83 8.19 8.05
CA ALA A 169 -12.14 7.44 9.26
C ALA A 169 -10.90 6.79 9.87
N GLN A 170 -10.06 6.16 9.04
CA GLN A 170 -8.82 5.53 9.50
C GLN A 170 -7.81 6.56 10.04
N LEU A 171 -7.70 7.72 9.38
CA LEU A 171 -6.83 8.79 9.87
C LEU A 171 -7.31 9.34 11.21
N TYR A 172 -8.61 9.54 11.39
CA TYR A 172 -9.16 9.96 12.69
C TYR A 172 -8.86 8.94 13.78
N GLU A 173 -9.01 7.64 13.50
CA GLU A 173 -8.69 6.59 14.45
C GLU A 173 -7.22 6.60 14.86
N MET A 174 -6.32 6.72 13.88
CA MET A 174 -4.87 6.73 14.12
C MET A 174 -4.37 8.01 14.82
N LEU A 175 -5.02 9.15 14.64
CA LEU A 175 -4.58 10.45 15.16
C LEU A 175 -5.35 10.86 16.42
N ALA A 176 -6.31 10.07 16.90
CA ALA A 176 -7.11 10.39 18.08
C ALA A 176 -6.41 10.11 19.42
N ASP A 177 -5.30 9.38 19.39
CA ASP A 177 -4.46 9.01 20.54
C ASP A 177 -3.21 9.92 20.62
#